data_39193706314d5a6e554ad34da97a7fec
#
_entry.id   39193706314d5a6e554ad34da97a7fec
#
_cell.length_a   1.000
_cell.length_b   1.000
_cell.length_c   1.000
_cell.angle_alpha   90.00
_cell.angle_beta   90.00
_cell.angle_gamma   90.00
#
_symmetry.space_group_name_H-M   'P 1'
#
loop_
_entity.id
_entity.type
_entity.pdbx_description
1 polymer ?
#
loop_
_entity_poly.entity_id
_entity_poly.type
_entity_poly.pdbx_seq_one_letter_code
_entity_poly.pdbx_strand_id
1 'polypeptide(L)'
;MEACDAVTTRQPMVRRQFGQTAVQIFAADDRMNQLLIEHLDPAAWKAPPPTVPPAKSRHNARTIAAIFTHMHNVRTKWIRLSAPHIKVPAQLNRAHCTPQQARAALAKSAALCEKMLAEALDGNGQVERFHRDGWAKPWPPGPEMLCYMVMHEAHHRGQVCLLAHQLGFPLPVAIDSGLWNWEKLWRDCGFSDGPGFVP
;
A
#
# COMPACT_ATOMS: atom_id res chain seq x y z
N MET A 1 36.57 -0.75 -35.72
CA MET A 1 35.91 0.43 -35.14
C MET A 1 34.40 0.16 -35.17
N GLU A 2 33.96 -0.80 -34.39
CA GLU A 2 32.54 -1.20 -34.27
C GLU A 2 32.36 -1.93 -32.93
N ALA A 3 32.08 -1.20 -31.89
CA ALA A 3 31.66 -1.82 -30.62
C ALA A 3 31.07 -0.74 -29.67
N CYS A 4 29.98 -0.06 -30.08
CA CYS A 4 29.34 0.90 -29.19
C CYS A 4 27.81 0.96 -29.22
N ASP A 5 27.12 0.13 -30.01
CA ASP A 5 25.66 0.28 -30.21
C ASP A 5 24.77 -0.73 -29.43
N ALA A 6 25.35 -1.66 -28.66
CA ALA A 6 24.56 -2.72 -28.00
C ALA A 6 23.99 -2.36 -26.62
N VAL A 7 24.37 -1.22 -26.04
CA VAL A 7 24.01 -0.87 -24.64
C VAL A 7 22.68 -0.10 -24.54
N THR A 8 22.27 0.60 -25.61
CA THR A 8 21.15 1.55 -25.55
C THR A 8 19.76 0.90 -25.62
N THR A 9 19.65 -0.31 -26.16
CA THR A 9 18.35 -1.00 -26.37
C THR A 9 17.84 -1.80 -25.19
N ARG A 10 18.70 -2.19 -24.24
CA ARG A 10 18.27 -2.96 -23.06
C ARG A 10 17.65 -2.13 -21.95
N GLN A 11 17.99 -0.86 -21.81
CA GLN A 11 17.48 0.00 -20.75
C GLN A 11 15.96 0.25 -20.78
N PRO A 12 15.31 0.51 -21.91
CA PRO A 12 13.85 0.74 -21.94
C PRO A 12 13.05 -0.50 -21.56
N MET A 13 13.50 -1.68 -21.95
CA MET A 13 12.80 -2.94 -21.67
C MET A 13 12.91 -3.32 -20.19
N VAL A 14 14.04 -3.12 -19.55
CA VAL A 14 14.23 -3.36 -18.11
C VAL A 14 13.39 -2.40 -17.28
N ARG A 15 13.28 -1.14 -17.66
CA ARG A 15 12.45 -0.14 -16.98
C ARG A 15 10.95 -0.49 -17.08
N ARG A 16 10.46 -0.92 -18.26
CA ARG A 16 9.07 -1.36 -18.43
C ARG A 16 8.76 -2.57 -17.55
N GLN A 17 9.62 -3.57 -17.52
CA GLN A 17 9.43 -4.73 -16.64
C GLN A 17 9.38 -4.34 -15.18
N PHE A 18 10.27 -3.42 -14.75
CA PHE A 18 10.28 -2.96 -13.36
C PHE A 18 8.99 -2.18 -13.00
N GLY A 19 8.54 -1.27 -13.85
CA GLY A 19 7.30 -0.51 -13.64
C GLY A 19 6.08 -1.42 -13.51
N GLN A 20 5.95 -2.40 -14.41
CA GLN A 20 4.89 -3.39 -14.36
C GLN A 20 4.95 -4.23 -13.08
N THR A 21 6.13 -4.73 -12.72
CA THR A 21 6.33 -5.52 -11.48
C THR A 21 6.00 -4.69 -10.24
N ALA A 22 6.38 -3.41 -10.21
CA ALA A 22 6.07 -2.51 -9.10
C ALA A 22 4.56 -2.33 -8.90
N VAL A 23 3.81 -2.17 -9.99
CA VAL A 23 2.34 -2.11 -9.97
C VAL A 23 1.76 -3.40 -9.41
N GLN A 24 2.22 -4.55 -9.88
CA GLN A 24 1.78 -5.86 -9.43
C GLN A 24 2.07 -6.09 -7.94
N ILE A 25 3.26 -5.72 -7.46
CA ILE A 25 3.63 -5.80 -6.04
C ILE A 25 2.68 -4.94 -5.20
N PHE A 26 2.39 -3.71 -5.63
CA PHE A 26 1.51 -2.82 -4.89
C PHE A 26 0.06 -3.30 -4.89
N ALA A 27 -0.42 -3.86 -5.99
CA ALA A 27 -1.75 -4.50 -6.06
C ALA A 27 -1.86 -5.67 -5.09
N ALA A 28 -0.84 -6.55 -5.01
CA ALA A 28 -0.80 -7.63 -4.03
C ALA A 28 -0.75 -7.11 -2.58
N ASP A 29 -0.02 -6.02 -2.34
CA ASP A 29 0.01 -5.34 -1.04
C ASP A 29 -1.37 -4.79 -0.63
N ASP A 30 -2.12 -4.18 -1.56
CA ASP A 30 -3.50 -3.77 -1.30
C ASP A 30 -4.43 -4.99 -1.09
N ARG A 31 -4.25 -6.08 -1.82
CA ARG A 31 -5.05 -7.30 -1.60
C ARG A 31 -4.91 -7.83 -0.18
N MET A 32 -3.73 -7.73 0.43
CA MET A 32 -3.54 -8.05 1.86
C MET A 32 -4.39 -7.15 2.76
N ASN A 33 -4.48 -5.85 2.47
CA ASN A 33 -5.32 -4.92 3.21
C ASN A 33 -6.81 -5.26 3.07
N GLN A 34 -7.25 -5.62 1.86
CA GLN A 34 -8.62 -6.06 1.61
C GLN A 34 -8.96 -7.31 2.39
N LEU A 35 -8.07 -8.31 2.41
CA LEU A 35 -8.24 -9.54 3.19
C LEU A 35 -8.40 -9.26 4.67
N LEU A 36 -7.60 -8.37 5.24
CA LEU A 36 -7.75 -7.98 6.65
C LEU A 36 -9.14 -7.41 6.92
N ILE A 37 -9.61 -6.46 6.10
CA ILE A 37 -10.93 -5.84 6.30
C ILE A 37 -12.06 -6.88 6.14
N GLU A 38 -11.93 -7.81 5.21
CA GLU A 38 -12.91 -8.86 4.95
C GLU A 38 -13.10 -9.81 6.13
N HIS A 39 -12.06 -10.02 6.94
CA HIS A 39 -12.03 -11.06 7.97
C HIS A 39 -11.86 -10.54 9.40
N LEU A 40 -11.71 -9.24 9.57
CA LEU A 40 -11.71 -8.62 10.89
C LEU A 40 -13.11 -8.72 11.52
N ASP A 41 -13.14 -9.07 12.80
CA ASP A 41 -14.39 -9.05 13.55
C ASP A 41 -14.94 -7.61 13.59
N PRO A 42 -16.23 -7.42 13.24
CA PRO A 42 -16.85 -6.10 13.28
C PRO A 42 -16.79 -5.41 14.66
N ALA A 43 -16.74 -6.17 15.75
CA ALA A 43 -16.59 -5.62 17.09
C ALA A 43 -15.20 -5.00 17.32
N ALA A 44 -14.16 -5.54 16.68
CA ALA A 44 -12.81 -4.99 16.76
C ALA A 44 -12.66 -3.64 16.03
N TRP A 45 -13.48 -3.35 15.02
CA TRP A 45 -13.30 -2.25 14.11
C TRP A 45 -13.19 -0.89 14.79
N LYS A 46 -14.08 -0.61 15.76
CA LYS A 46 -14.11 0.64 16.54
C LYS A 46 -13.77 0.46 18.01
N ALA A 47 -13.38 -0.74 18.41
CA ALA A 47 -12.99 -1.01 19.78
C ALA A 47 -11.88 -0.05 20.22
N PRO A 48 -11.98 0.55 21.40
CA PRO A 48 -10.91 1.39 21.91
C PRO A 48 -9.65 0.55 22.10
N PRO A 49 -8.48 1.05 21.72
CA PRO A 49 -7.25 0.34 21.98
C PRO A 49 -7.02 0.13 23.48
N PRO A 50 -6.27 -0.89 23.88
CA PRO A 50 -5.94 -1.10 25.29
C PRO A 50 -5.38 0.18 25.92
N THR A 51 -5.85 0.48 27.14
CA THR A 51 -5.44 1.68 27.86
C THR A 51 -3.97 1.53 28.24
N VAL A 52 -3.14 2.37 27.68
CA VAL A 52 -1.75 2.51 28.12
C VAL A 52 -1.76 3.57 29.23
N PRO A 53 -1.11 3.34 30.40
CA PRO A 53 -0.94 4.38 31.41
C PRO A 53 -0.45 5.67 30.75
N PRO A 54 -0.75 6.87 31.28
CA PRO A 54 -0.39 8.16 30.65
C PRO A 54 1.12 8.26 30.52
N ALA A 55 1.63 7.50 29.58
CA ALA A 55 3.03 7.51 29.23
C ALA A 55 3.24 8.71 28.33
N LYS A 56 4.38 9.28 28.43
CA LYS A 56 5.04 10.34 27.69
C LYS A 56 4.86 10.31 26.14
N SER A 57 3.93 9.51 25.62
CA SER A 57 3.63 9.42 24.19
C SER A 57 2.67 10.53 23.78
N ARG A 58 3.11 11.39 22.86
CA ARG A 58 2.29 12.43 22.24
C ARG A 58 1.22 11.88 21.29
N HIS A 59 1.16 10.57 21.08
CA HIS A 59 0.26 9.93 20.15
C HIS A 59 -0.71 9.00 20.89
N ASN A 60 -1.99 9.32 20.83
CA ASN A 60 -3.03 8.40 21.26
C ASN A 60 -3.01 7.14 20.41
N ALA A 61 -3.18 5.99 21.05
CA ALA A 61 -3.38 4.73 20.33
C ALA A 61 -4.58 4.85 19.38
N ARG A 62 -4.47 4.21 18.20
CA ARG A 62 -5.48 4.29 17.15
C ARG A 62 -6.39 3.06 17.20
N THR A 63 -7.68 3.24 16.88
CA THR A 63 -8.55 2.10 16.55
C THR A 63 -8.17 1.51 15.19
N ILE A 64 -8.61 0.29 14.90
CA ILE A 64 -8.40 -0.35 13.59
C ILE A 64 -9.01 0.53 12.48
N ALA A 65 -10.22 1.06 12.68
CA ALA A 65 -10.84 2.01 11.76
C ALA A 65 -9.95 3.22 11.44
N ALA A 66 -9.30 3.77 12.47
CA ALA A 66 -8.43 4.93 12.32
C ALA A 66 -7.11 4.58 11.59
N ILE A 67 -6.62 3.34 11.70
CA ILE A 67 -5.45 2.87 10.97
C ILE A 67 -5.76 2.77 9.46
N PHE A 68 -6.83 2.08 9.08
CA PHE A 68 -7.22 1.98 7.66
C PHE A 68 -7.57 3.34 7.04
N THR A 69 -8.26 4.21 7.80
CA THR A 69 -8.50 5.60 7.38
C THR A 69 -7.18 6.33 7.12
N HIS A 70 -6.19 6.14 8.00
CA HIS A 70 -4.87 6.75 7.82
C HIS A 70 -4.18 6.25 6.56
N MET A 71 -4.19 4.95 6.29
CA MET A 71 -3.58 4.37 5.09
C MET A 71 -4.18 4.99 3.82
N HIS A 72 -5.50 5.00 3.69
CA HIS A 72 -6.16 5.66 2.56
C HIS A 72 -5.79 7.15 2.44
N ASN A 73 -5.85 7.88 3.54
CA ASN A 73 -5.59 9.33 3.53
C ASN A 73 -4.12 9.65 3.21
N VAL A 74 -3.18 8.76 3.55
CA VAL A 74 -1.76 8.89 3.19
C VAL A 74 -1.56 8.60 1.71
N ARG A 75 -2.20 7.57 1.13
CA ARG A 75 -2.17 7.31 -0.31
C ARG A 75 -2.64 8.52 -1.12
N THR A 76 -3.76 9.14 -0.71
CA THR A 76 -4.26 10.35 -1.39
C THR A 76 -3.29 11.53 -1.30
N LYS A 77 -2.50 11.62 -0.24
CA LYS A 77 -1.44 12.64 -0.11
C LYS A 77 -0.26 12.35 -1.02
N TRP A 78 0.21 11.09 -1.09
CA TRP A 78 1.28 10.73 -2.01
C TRP A 78 0.93 11.10 -3.46
N ILE A 79 -0.28 10.73 -3.89
CA ILE A 79 -0.75 11.02 -5.25
C ILE A 79 -0.83 12.53 -5.47
N ARG A 80 -1.45 13.27 -4.56
CA ARG A 80 -1.60 14.73 -4.71
C ARG A 80 -0.28 15.47 -4.82
N LEU A 81 0.76 15.01 -4.09
CA LEU A 81 2.07 15.66 -4.05
C LEU A 81 3.00 15.22 -5.18
N SER A 82 2.86 13.98 -5.64
CA SER A 82 3.76 13.38 -6.63
C SER A 82 3.17 13.38 -8.05
N ALA A 83 1.85 13.25 -8.17
CA ALA A 83 1.11 13.16 -9.43
C ALA A 83 -0.12 14.09 -9.40
N PRO A 84 0.05 15.41 -9.35
CA PRO A 84 -1.04 16.37 -9.16
C PRO A 84 -2.09 16.37 -10.29
N HIS A 85 -1.78 15.81 -11.44
CA HIS A 85 -2.71 15.61 -12.55
C HIS A 85 -3.71 14.46 -12.31
N ILE A 86 -3.44 13.59 -11.32
CA ILE A 86 -4.35 12.50 -10.94
C ILE A 86 -5.36 13.02 -9.90
N LYS A 87 -6.64 13.00 -10.24
CA LYS A 87 -7.71 13.39 -9.32
C LYS A 87 -7.84 12.37 -8.18
N VAL A 88 -7.59 12.81 -6.96
CA VAL A 88 -7.69 11.95 -5.76
C VAL A 88 -9.11 11.86 -5.22
N PRO A 89 -9.50 10.74 -4.59
CA PRO A 89 -10.77 10.61 -3.88
C PRO A 89 -10.77 11.44 -2.59
N ALA A 90 -11.98 11.65 -2.03
CA ALA A 90 -12.13 12.31 -0.75
C ALA A 90 -11.45 11.54 0.38
N GLN A 91 -10.93 12.26 1.36
CA GLN A 91 -10.39 11.65 2.58
C GLN A 91 -11.50 11.03 3.42
N LEU A 92 -11.17 9.97 4.13
CA LEU A 92 -12.07 9.34 5.08
C LEU A 92 -12.02 10.03 6.45
N ASN A 93 -13.14 10.01 7.15
CA ASN A 93 -13.23 10.49 8.54
C ASN A 93 -12.97 9.34 9.51
N ARG A 94 -11.97 9.47 10.37
CA ARG A 94 -11.57 8.46 11.36
C ARG A 94 -12.67 8.04 12.34
N ALA A 95 -13.54 8.97 12.71
CA ALA A 95 -14.59 8.73 13.70
C ALA A 95 -15.77 7.94 13.14
N HIS A 96 -16.03 8.05 11.83
CA HIS A 96 -17.24 7.52 11.20
C HIS A 96 -17.00 6.45 10.14
N CYS A 97 -15.75 6.11 9.85
CA CYS A 97 -15.41 5.13 8.82
C CYS A 97 -15.95 3.74 9.17
N THR A 98 -16.71 3.14 8.26
CA THR A 98 -17.13 1.73 8.33
C THR A 98 -16.14 0.83 7.57
N PRO A 99 -16.13 -0.51 7.83
CA PRO A 99 -15.31 -1.44 7.06
C PRO A 99 -15.56 -1.34 5.54
N GLN A 100 -16.82 -1.24 5.13
CA GLN A 100 -17.20 -1.12 3.72
C GLN A 100 -16.67 0.16 3.08
N GLN A 101 -16.75 1.28 3.80
CA GLN A 101 -16.19 2.56 3.34
C GLN A 101 -14.67 2.50 3.22
N ALA A 102 -13.98 1.90 4.22
CA ALA A 102 -12.54 1.74 4.19
C ALA A 102 -12.10 0.86 3.02
N ARG A 103 -12.77 -0.28 2.83
CA ARG A 103 -12.52 -1.22 1.74
C ARG A 103 -12.64 -0.55 0.37
N ALA A 104 -13.75 0.11 0.11
CA ALA A 104 -13.99 0.81 -1.15
C ALA A 104 -12.99 1.95 -1.39
N ALA A 105 -12.64 2.71 -0.35
CA ALA A 105 -11.71 3.82 -0.45
C ALA A 105 -10.28 3.34 -0.69
N LEU A 106 -9.84 2.26 -0.01
CA LEU A 106 -8.52 1.67 -0.23
C LEU A 106 -8.37 1.12 -1.64
N ALA A 107 -9.34 0.34 -2.12
CA ALA A 107 -9.32 -0.15 -3.50
C ALA A 107 -9.20 1.00 -4.52
N LYS A 108 -9.96 2.08 -4.31
CA LYS A 108 -9.91 3.26 -5.16
C LYS A 108 -8.56 3.98 -5.12
N SER A 109 -8.01 4.17 -3.94
CA SER A 109 -6.69 4.81 -3.80
C SER A 109 -5.55 3.88 -4.23
N ALA A 110 -5.69 2.55 -4.14
CA ALA A 110 -4.73 1.61 -4.67
C ALA A 110 -4.59 1.74 -6.19
N ALA A 111 -5.70 1.66 -6.92
CA ALA A 111 -5.70 1.82 -8.37
C ALA A 111 -5.03 3.15 -8.84
N LEU A 112 -5.19 4.22 -8.06
CA LEU A 112 -4.52 5.49 -8.36
C LEU A 112 -3.04 5.51 -7.96
N CYS A 113 -2.65 4.79 -6.92
CA CYS A 113 -1.23 4.58 -6.59
C CYS A 113 -0.53 3.72 -7.65
N GLU A 114 -1.19 2.67 -8.15
CA GLU A 114 -0.71 1.84 -9.25
C GLU A 114 -0.50 2.68 -10.51
N LYS A 115 -1.47 3.55 -10.85
CA LYS A 115 -1.32 4.50 -11.96
C LYS A 115 -0.13 5.43 -11.75
N MET A 116 0.03 6.02 -10.57
CA MET A 116 1.17 6.87 -10.23
C MET A 116 2.50 6.12 -10.33
N LEU A 117 2.55 4.87 -9.86
CA LEU A 117 3.75 4.02 -9.97
C LEU A 117 4.09 3.69 -11.43
N ALA A 118 3.10 3.32 -12.24
CA ALA A 118 3.29 3.07 -13.66
C ALA A 118 3.88 4.31 -14.37
N GLU A 119 3.28 5.47 -14.19
CA GLU A 119 3.73 6.72 -14.80
C GLU A 119 5.12 7.16 -14.32
N ALA A 120 5.45 6.88 -13.04
CA ALA A 120 6.76 7.19 -12.46
C ALA A 120 7.88 6.28 -12.99
N LEU A 121 7.58 5.01 -13.24
CA LEU A 121 8.58 3.99 -13.52
C LEU A 121 8.69 3.63 -15.01
N ASP A 122 7.68 3.96 -15.82
CA ASP A 122 7.71 3.76 -17.27
C ASP A 122 8.60 4.79 -18.01
N GLY A 123 9.06 5.79 -17.29
CA GLY A 123 9.98 6.79 -17.83
C GLY A 123 9.35 7.80 -18.81
N ASN A 124 8.02 7.94 -18.82
CA ASN A 124 7.31 8.93 -19.64
C ASN A 124 7.35 10.37 -19.08
N GLY A 125 7.99 10.56 -17.91
CA GLY A 125 8.22 11.88 -17.30
C GLY A 125 6.98 12.54 -16.67
N GLN A 126 5.83 11.88 -16.60
CA GLN A 126 4.63 12.47 -16.00
C GLN A 126 4.72 12.57 -14.47
N VAL A 127 5.44 11.66 -13.84
CA VAL A 127 5.78 11.70 -12.41
C VAL A 127 7.29 11.83 -12.28
N GLU A 128 7.77 13.04 -12.08
CA GLU A 128 9.21 13.35 -12.03
C GLU A 128 9.81 13.10 -10.64
N ARG A 129 8.98 13.06 -9.61
CA ARG A 129 9.43 12.95 -8.22
C ARG A 129 8.37 12.32 -7.33
N PHE A 130 8.83 11.61 -6.31
CA PHE A 130 8.00 11.16 -5.21
C PHE A 130 8.16 12.09 -4.01
N HIS A 131 7.05 12.61 -3.52
CA HIS A 131 7.03 13.57 -2.43
C HIS A 131 6.02 13.21 -1.36
N ARG A 132 6.34 13.55 -0.12
CA ARG A 132 5.50 13.33 1.05
C ARG A 132 5.53 14.57 1.96
N ASP A 133 4.42 14.84 2.67
CA ASP A 133 4.35 15.89 3.71
C ASP A 133 5.49 15.75 4.71
N GLY A 134 6.16 16.85 5.00
CA GLY A 134 7.22 16.92 6.00
C GLY A 134 8.62 16.48 5.52
N TRP A 135 8.78 16.08 4.26
CA TRP A 135 10.10 15.83 3.69
C TRP A 135 10.74 17.13 3.19
N ALA A 136 12.01 17.33 3.53
CA ALA A 136 12.75 18.48 3.07
C ALA A 136 13.00 18.46 1.55
N LYS A 137 13.18 17.27 0.99
CA LYS A 137 13.43 17.06 -0.46
C LYS A 137 12.62 15.88 -0.97
N PRO A 138 12.08 15.96 -2.20
CA PRO A 138 11.47 14.83 -2.86
C PRO A 138 12.54 13.80 -3.27
N TRP A 139 12.11 12.55 -3.43
CA TRP A 139 12.94 11.50 -4.00
C TRP A 139 12.75 11.40 -5.52
N PRO A 140 13.75 10.92 -6.26
CA PRO A 140 13.53 10.51 -7.64
C PRO A 140 12.55 9.32 -7.67
N PRO A 141 11.78 9.16 -8.75
CA PRO A 141 10.97 7.95 -8.95
C PRO A 141 11.89 6.73 -9.07
N GLY A 142 11.60 5.68 -8.33
CA GLY A 142 12.44 4.50 -8.32
C GLY A 142 11.97 3.42 -7.35
N PRO A 143 12.80 2.38 -7.13
CA PRO A 143 12.54 1.31 -6.17
C PRO A 143 12.25 1.81 -4.76
N GLU A 144 12.92 2.88 -4.34
CA GLU A 144 12.77 3.48 -3.02
C GLU A 144 11.34 3.97 -2.77
N MET A 145 10.71 4.54 -3.79
CA MET A 145 9.31 4.97 -3.75
C MET A 145 8.38 3.77 -3.46
N LEU A 146 8.52 2.68 -4.22
CA LEU A 146 7.75 1.46 -4.02
C LEU A 146 8.00 0.87 -2.62
N CYS A 147 9.26 0.71 -2.25
CA CYS A 147 9.64 0.17 -0.95
C CYS A 147 9.03 0.98 0.19
N TYR A 148 9.09 2.31 0.11
CA TYR A 148 8.50 3.18 1.12
C TYR A 148 6.98 2.97 1.24
N MET A 149 6.26 2.89 0.12
CA MET A 149 4.82 2.69 0.12
C MET A 149 4.44 1.35 0.75
N VAL A 150 5.08 0.26 0.33
CA VAL A 150 4.84 -1.10 0.84
C VAL A 150 5.23 -1.22 2.32
N MET A 151 6.39 -0.67 2.72
CA MET A 151 6.82 -0.71 4.13
C MET A 151 5.89 0.08 5.06
N HIS A 152 5.38 1.22 4.61
CA HIS A 152 4.40 1.99 5.36
C HIS A 152 3.12 1.17 5.60
N GLU A 153 2.63 0.48 4.59
CA GLU A 153 1.43 -0.33 4.71
C GLU A 153 1.65 -1.61 5.51
N ALA A 154 2.78 -2.28 5.31
CA ALA A 154 3.17 -3.44 6.11
C ALA A 154 3.25 -3.10 7.61
N HIS A 155 3.82 -1.92 7.95
CA HIS A 155 3.83 -1.43 9.33
C HIS A 155 2.40 -1.30 9.89
N HIS A 156 1.47 -0.74 9.13
CA HIS A 156 0.10 -0.57 9.57
C HIS A 156 -0.69 -1.89 9.61
N ARG A 157 -0.44 -2.82 8.69
CA ARG A 157 -1.00 -4.18 8.77
C ARG A 157 -0.57 -4.90 10.05
N GLY A 158 0.71 -4.82 10.40
CA GLY A 158 1.21 -5.37 11.66
C GLY A 158 0.51 -4.77 12.88
N GLN A 159 0.28 -3.45 12.88
CA GLN A 159 -0.49 -2.80 13.94
C GLN A 159 -1.93 -3.32 14.02
N VAL A 160 -2.60 -3.52 12.89
CA VAL A 160 -3.98 -4.05 12.85
C VAL A 160 -4.03 -5.47 13.40
N CYS A 161 -3.15 -6.36 12.95
CA CYS A 161 -3.11 -7.75 13.41
C CYS A 161 -2.85 -7.82 14.93
N LEU A 162 -1.84 -7.09 15.42
CA LEU A 162 -1.51 -7.03 16.83
C LEU A 162 -2.67 -6.47 17.66
N LEU A 163 -3.28 -5.38 17.20
CA LEU A 163 -4.39 -4.75 17.92
C LEU A 163 -5.63 -5.65 17.95
N ALA A 164 -5.99 -6.31 16.87
CA ALA A 164 -7.08 -7.27 16.83
C ALA A 164 -6.85 -8.41 17.84
N HIS A 165 -5.63 -8.95 17.90
CA HIS A 165 -5.25 -9.97 18.87
C HIS A 165 -5.37 -9.46 20.32
N GLN A 166 -4.85 -8.28 20.64
CA GLN A 166 -4.91 -7.66 21.97
C GLN A 166 -6.34 -7.34 22.43
N LEU A 167 -7.23 -7.06 21.49
CA LEU A 167 -8.65 -6.81 21.76
C LEU A 167 -9.47 -8.10 21.96
N GLY A 168 -8.86 -9.28 21.80
CA GLY A 168 -9.54 -10.57 21.91
C GLY A 168 -10.27 -11.02 20.64
N PHE A 169 -9.99 -10.40 19.50
CA PHE A 169 -10.54 -10.72 18.19
C PHE A 169 -9.41 -11.12 17.19
N PRO A 170 -8.62 -12.17 17.48
CA PRO A 170 -7.55 -12.58 16.60
C PRO A 170 -8.08 -12.95 15.21
N LEU A 171 -7.28 -12.71 14.19
CA LEU A 171 -7.61 -13.17 12.86
C LEU A 171 -7.66 -14.70 12.82
N PRO A 172 -8.55 -15.31 11.99
CA PRO A 172 -8.49 -16.73 11.71
C PRO A 172 -7.11 -17.13 11.19
N VAL A 173 -6.57 -18.27 11.67
CA VAL A 173 -5.23 -18.76 11.30
C VAL A 173 -5.04 -18.83 9.78
N ALA A 174 -6.07 -19.28 9.05
CA ALA A 174 -6.04 -19.35 7.59
C ALA A 174 -5.85 -17.97 6.92
N ILE A 175 -6.30 -16.90 7.56
CA ILE A 175 -6.13 -15.52 7.04
C ILE A 175 -4.78 -14.96 7.45
N ASP A 176 -4.35 -15.17 8.67
CA ASP A 176 -3.03 -14.77 9.15
C ASP A 176 -1.93 -15.39 8.28
N SER A 177 -2.00 -16.70 8.05
CA SER A 177 -1.11 -17.41 7.10
C SER A 177 -1.34 -16.98 5.65
N GLY A 178 -2.58 -16.67 5.27
CA GLY A 178 -2.97 -16.25 3.93
C GLY A 178 -2.35 -14.93 3.48
N LEU A 179 -1.99 -14.05 4.43
CA LEU A 179 -1.26 -12.82 4.13
C LEU A 179 0.14 -13.08 3.54
N TRP A 180 0.68 -14.28 3.73
CA TRP A 180 1.98 -14.70 3.19
C TRP A 180 1.87 -15.60 1.97
N ASN A 181 0.67 -15.98 1.58
CA ASN A 181 0.45 -16.80 0.38
C ASN A 181 0.50 -15.92 -0.87
N TRP A 182 1.71 -15.57 -1.29
CA TRP A 182 1.96 -14.70 -2.44
C TRP A 182 1.35 -15.24 -3.72
N GLU A 183 1.42 -16.54 -3.94
CA GLU A 183 0.83 -17.18 -5.11
C GLU A 183 -0.68 -16.92 -5.20
N LYS A 184 -1.39 -17.14 -4.09
CA LYS A 184 -2.81 -16.88 -4.05
C LYS A 184 -3.11 -15.39 -4.21
N LEU A 185 -2.41 -14.51 -3.50
CA LEU A 185 -2.58 -13.05 -3.57
C LEU A 185 -2.36 -12.54 -5.00
N TRP A 186 -1.35 -13.07 -5.67
CA TRP A 186 -1.01 -12.73 -7.04
C TRP A 186 -2.12 -13.13 -8.02
N ARG A 187 -2.64 -14.36 -7.89
CA ARG A 187 -3.79 -14.82 -8.68
C ARG A 187 -5.07 -14.04 -8.37
N ASP A 188 -5.32 -13.71 -7.10
CA ASP A 188 -6.48 -12.89 -6.70
C ASP A 188 -6.45 -11.49 -7.36
N CYS A 189 -5.28 -10.98 -7.69
CA CYS A 189 -5.09 -9.75 -8.45
C CYS A 189 -5.19 -9.94 -9.97
N GLY A 190 -5.41 -11.17 -10.45
CA GLY A 190 -5.52 -11.47 -11.89
C GLY A 190 -4.18 -11.64 -12.61
N PHE A 191 -3.08 -11.84 -11.89
CA PHE A 191 -1.76 -12.04 -12.48
C PHE A 191 -1.46 -13.54 -12.62
N SER A 192 -0.96 -13.94 -13.80
CA SER A 192 -0.62 -15.34 -14.10
C SER A 192 0.84 -15.69 -13.80
N ASP A 193 1.72 -14.68 -13.88
CA ASP A 193 3.17 -14.86 -13.80
C ASP A 193 3.71 -14.06 -12.62
N GLY A 194 4.09 -14.75 -11.56
CA GLY A 194 4.67 -14.13 -10.37
C GLY A 194 6.11 -14.53 -10.13
N PRO A 195 6.91 -13.68 -9.49
CA PRO A 195 8.24 -14.10 -9.05
C PRO A 195 8.12 -15.23 -8.02
N GLY A 196 8.71 -16.36 -8.31
CA GLY A 196 8.74 -17.53 -7.41
C GLY A 196 7.72 -18.63 -7.71
N PHE A 197 6.91 -18.50 -8.76
CA PHE A 197 6.12 -19.62 -9.24
C PHE A 197 7.05 -20.60 -9.97
N VAL A 198 7.20 -21.78 -9.38
CA VAL A 198 7.69 -22.94 -10.10
C VAL A 198 6.46 -23.58 -10.73
N PRO A 199 6.45 -23.81 -12.06
CA PRO A 199 5.31 -24.46 -12.74
C PRO A 199 5.09 -25.88 -12.25
#